data_7bcb8c95f86aecf4ee9215fccee8252e
#
_entry.id   7bcb8c95f86aecf4ee9215fccee8252e
#
_cell.length_a   1.000
_cell.length_b   1.000
_cell.length_c   1.000
_cell.angle_alpha   90.00
_cell.angle_beta   90.00
_cell.angle_gamma   90.00
#
_symmetry.space_group_name_H-M   'P 1'
#
loop_
_entity.id
_entity.type
_entity.pdbx_description
1 polymer ?
#
loop_
_entity_poly.entity_id
_entity_poly.type
_entity_poly.pdbx_seq_one_letter_code
_entity_poly.pdbx_strand_id
1 'polypeptide(L)'
;MIKAIFFDIDGTLVSFKTHQIPQSTLFALSELRKKGIKIFISTGRSWGQMQHLNDFPQFDGYITLNGSCCMDGNGSIIHQVCIPTKDLELLVQYLHTNNFPIEVVYADQEVMTSSNEVVERAWANVNMPVPPIIPLHECNLNEVYQLGAFLNTEEQEALKITERFMPSCAELRWSPDFFD
;
A
#
# COMPACT_ATOMS: atom_id res chain seq x y z
N MET A 1 21.23 21.74 -11.95
CA MET A 1 20.13 22.39 -11.19
C MET A 1 19.05 21.33 -10.93
N ILE A 2 18.63 21.13 -9.67
CA ILE A 2 17.55 20.18 -9.29
C ILE A 2 16.23 20.72 -9.81
N LYS A 3 15.44 19.87 -10.48
CA LYS A 3 14.14 20.24 -11.06
C LYS A 3 12.95 19.54 -10.38
N ALA A 4 13.19 18.39 -9.77
CA ALA A 4 12.18 17.60 -9.08
C ALA A 4 12.77 16.93 -7.84
N ILE A 5 11.95 16.75 -6.82
CA ILE A 5 12.27 16.00 -5.59
C ILE A 5 11.11 15.06 -5.30
N PHE A 6 11.45 13.80 -4.98
CA PHE A 6 10.52 12.77 -4.56
C PHE A 6 10.67 12.56 -3.06
N PHE A 7 9.57 12.58 -2.35
CA PHE A 7 9.54 12.42 -0.90
C PHE A 7 8.80 11.14 -0.53
N ASP A 8 9.38 10.39 0.37
CA ASP A 8 8.64 9.38 1.10
C ASP A 8 7.79 10.02 2.20
N ILE A 9 6.76 9.31 2.68
CA ILE A 9 5.82 9.80 3.68
C ILE A 9 6.31 9.43 5.08
N ASP A 10 6.42 8.14 5.36
CA ASP A 10 6.55 7.60 6.71
C ASP A 10 7.98 7.75 7.27
N GLY A 11 8.13 8.57 8.30
CA GLY A 11 9.45 8.92 8.84
C GLY A 11 10.22 9.97 8.03
N THR A 12 9.69 10.43 6.87
CA THR A 12 10.27 11.50 6.05
C THR A 12 9.44 12.77 6.14
N LEU A 13 8.22 12.79 5.59
CA LEU A 13 7.31 13.93 5.71
C LEU A 13 6.50 13.87 6.99
N VAL A 14 6.00 12.69 7.34
CA VAL A 14 5.20 12.43 8.54
C VAL A 14 6.07 11.82 9.62
N SER A 15 6.08 12.44 10.79
CA SER A 15 6.84 11.96 11.94
C SER A 15 6.19 10.70 12.55
N PHE A 16 6.95 9.64 12.79
CA PHE A 16 6.49 8.45 13.53
C PHE A 16 6.05 8.75 14.98
N LYS A 17 6.51 9.88 15.56
CA LYS A 17 6.17 10.24 16.95
C LYS A 17 4.88 11.01 17.07
N THR A 18 4.60 11.91 16.11
CA THR A 18 3.46 12.82 16.17
C THR A 18 2.38 12.48 15.16
N HIS A 19 2.66 11.61 14.20
CA HIS A 19 1.80 11.27 13.05
C HIS A 19 1.32 12.51 12.27
N GLN A 20 2.14 13.57 12.27
CA GLN A 20 1.83 14.85 11.63
C GLN A 20 3.03 15.32 10.80
N ILE A 21 2.75 16.18 9.82
CA ILE A 21 3.77 16.89 9.06
C ILE A 21 4.20 18.13 9.86
N PRO A 22 5.47 18.29 10.22
CA PRO A 22 5.95 19.47 10.93
C PRO A 22 5.73 20.75 10.12
N GLN A 23 5.41 21.86 10.78
CA GLN A 23 5.26 23.16 10.12
C GLN A 23 6.52 23.60 9.35
N SER A 24 7.70 23.25 9.85
CA SER A 24 8.98 23.50 9.14
C SER A 24 9.06 22.75 7.80
N THR A 25 8.50 21.52 7.72
CA THR A 25 8.43 20.75 6.49
C THR A 25 7.46 21.40 5.50
N LEU A 26 6.26 21.81 5.93
CA LEU A 26 5.30 22.52 5.09
C LEU A 26 5.91 23.82 4.53
N PHE A 27 6.62 24.57 5.38
CA PHE A 27 7.35 25.77 4.95
C PHE A 27 8.41 25.44 3.88
N ALA A 28 9.24 24.41 4.11
CA ALA A 28 10.27 23.99 3.16
C ALA A 28 9.68 23.57 1.80
N LEU A 29 8.57 22.80 1.79
CA LEU A 29 7.87 22.43 0.56
C LEU A 29 7.37 23.66 -0.21
N SER A 30 6.84 24.67 0.49
CA SER A 30 6.41 25.92 -0.12
C SER A 30 7.57 26.68 -0.77
N GLU A 31 8.74 26.72 -0.12
CA GLU A 31 9.95 27.38 -0.66
C GLU A 31 10.50 26.64 -1.89
N LEU A 32 10.43 25.31 -1.94
CA LEU A 32 10.79 24.54 -3.12
C LEU A 32 9.91 24.92 -4.32
N ARG A 33 8.60 25.02 -4.12
CA ARG A 33 7.66 25.44 -5.17
C ARG A 33 7.94 26.85 -5.68
N LYS A 34 8.23 27.82 -4.78
CA LYS A 34 8.60 29.17 -5.18
C LYS A 34 9.86 29.23 -6.06
N LYS A 35 10.77 28.27 -5.89
CA LYS A 35 11.96 28.09 -6.73
C LYS A 35 11.69 27.32 -8.03
N GLY A 36 10.44 26.96 -8.32
CA GLY A 36 10.04 26.21 -9.50
C GLY A 36 10.46 24.73 -9.47
N ILE A 37 10.79 24.19 -8.29
CA ILE A 37 11.13 22.79 -8.11
C ILE A 37 9.82 22.00 -7.93
N LYS A 38 9.63 20.98 -8.76
CA LYS A 38 8.51 20.08 -8.68
C LYS A 38 8.67 19.12 -7.50
N ILE A 39 7.58 18.83 -6.79
CA ILE A 39 7.59 17.96 -5.63
C ILE A 39 6.62 16.78 -5.83
N PHE A 40 7.11 15.58 -5.59
CA PHE A 40 6.38 14.35 -5.81
C PHE A 40 6.40 13.50 -4.53
N ILE A 41 5.40 12.63 -4.38
CA ILE A 41 5.39 11.57 -3.39
C ILE A 41 5.91 10.28 -4.01
N SER A 42 6.62 9.46 -3.21
CA SER A 42 7.00 8.09 -3.53
C SER A 42 6.85 7.25 -2.26
N THR A 43 5.84 6.41 -2.19
CA THR A 43 5.42 5.71 -0.97
C THR A 43 4.92 4.28 -1.24
N GLY A 44 4.97 3.43 -0.23
CA GLY A 44 4.27 2.13 -0.23
C GLY A 44 2.76 2.25 -0.01
N ARG A 45 2.28 3.37 0.52
CA ARG A 45 0.84 3.57 0.77
C ARG A 45 0.02 3.58 -0.50
N SER A 46 -1.24 3.10 -0.39
CA SER A 46 -2.27 3.30 -1.42
C SER A 46 -2.73 4.76 -1.46
N TRP A 47 -3.43 5.16 -2.53
CA TRP A 47 -4.08 6.47 -2.59
C TRP A 47 -5.12 6.63 -1.49
N GLY A 48 -5.90 5.58 -1.18
CA GLY A 48 -6.87 5.56 -0.10
C GLY A 48 -6.23 5.85 1.26
N GLN A 49 -5.12 5.19 1.58
CA GLN A 49 -4.39 5.42 2.85
C GLN A 49 -3.85 6.85 2.97
N MET A 50 -3.48 7.49 1.87
CA MET A 50 -3.03 8.89 1.89
C MET A 50 -4.16 9.88 2.18
N GLN A 51 -5.41 9.57 1.81
CA GLN A 51 -6.57 10.43 2.08
C GLN A 51 -6.86 10.60 3.58
N HIS A 52 -6.36 9.69 4.41
CA HIS A 52 -6.48 9.78 5.87
C HIS A 52 -5.43 10.69 6.52
N LEU A 53 -4.46 11.22 5.75
CA LEU A 53 -3.48 12.15 6.28
C LEU A 53 -4.06 13.57 6.34
N ASN A 54 -4.21 14.09 7.55
CA ASN A 54 -4.70 15.45 7.78
C ASN A 54 -3.69 16.49 7.25
N ASP A 55 -4.21 17.56 6.66
CA ASP A 55 -3.41 18.70 6.16
C ASP A 55 -2.30 18.31 5.16
N PHE A 56 -2.49 17.19 4.44
CA PHE A 56 -1.51 16.74 3.46
C PHE A 56 -1.48 17.71 2.26
N PRO A 57 -0.32 18.34 1.97
CA PRO A 57 -0.25 19.32 0.89
C PRO A 57 -0.39 18.63 -0.47
N GLN A 58 -0.91 19.36 -1.45
CA GLN A 58 -0.95 18.87 -2.83
C GLN A 58 0.46 18.72 -3.40
N PHE A 59 0.73 17.65 -4.13
CA PHE A 59 1.98 17.40 -4.84
C PHE A 59 1.77 17.44 -6.35
N ASP A 60 2.86 17.55 -7.12
CA ASP A 60 2.82 17.58 -8.59
C ASP A 60 2.54 16.19 -9.20
N GLY A 61 2.65 15.12 -8.40
CA GLY A 61 2.29 13.76 -8.74
C GLY A 61 2.68 12.78 -7.64
N TYR A 62 2.25 11.54 -7.79
CA TYR A 62 2.34 10.51 -6.78
C TYR A 62 2.77 9.18 -7.38
N ILE A 63 3.74 8.54 -6.74
CA ILE A 63 4.14 7.16 -6.94
C ILE A 63 3.68 6.41 -5.70
N THR A 64 2.71 5.53 -5.83
CA THR A 64 2.06 4.80 -4.73
C THR A 64 2.27 3.31 -4.89
N LEU A 65 1.95 2.53 -3.85
CA LEU A 65 2.03 1.07 -3.86
C LEU A 65 3.39 0.57 -4.36
N ASN A 66 4.47 1.12 -3.78
CA ASN A 66 5.87 0.79 -4.13
C ASN A 66 6.20 0.95 -5.63
N GLY A 67 5.48 1.82 -6.34
CA GLY A 67 5.68 2.06 -7.78
C GLY A 67 4.66 1.39 -8.68
N SER A 68 3.76 0.57 -8.14
CA SER A 68 2.73 -0.14 -8.93
C SER A 68 1.66 0.79 -9.48
N CYS A 69 1.48 1.99 -8.89
CA CYS A 69 0.55 3.00 -9.40
C CYS A 69 1.19 4.39 -9.38
N CYS A 70 1.16 5.08 -10.52
CA CYS A 70 1.63 6.46 -10.65
C CYS A 70 0.47 7.36 -11.08
N MET A 71 0.34 8.51 -10.41
CA MET A 71 -0.73 9.47 -10.65
C MET A 71 -0.15 10.87 -10.87
N ASP A 72 -0.88 11.68 -11.64
CA ASP A 72 -0.60 13.12 -11.75
C ASP A 72 -1.03 13.87 -10.48
N GLY A 73 -0.79 15.19 -10.45
CA GLY A 73 -1.15 16.04 -9.31
C GLY A 73 -2.66 16.16 -9.03
N ASN A 74 -3.51 15.69 -9.94
CA ASN A 74 -4.97 15.65 -9.80
C ASN A 74 -5.48 14.28 -9.35
N GLY A 75 -4.57 13.29 -9.18
CA GLY A 75 -4.93 11.92 -8.84
C GLY A 75 -5.33 11.04 -10.03
N SER A 76 -5.14 11.51 -11.27
CA SER A 76 -5.41 10.70 -12.46
C SER A 76 -4.25 9.71 -12.68
N ILE A 77 -4.58 8.43 -12.86
CA ILE A 77 -3.58 7.38 -13.09
C ILE A 77 -2.91 7.61 -14.46
N ILE A 78 -1.58 7.72 -14.47
CA ILE A 78 -0.74 7.87 -15.67
C ILE A 78 0.05 6.61 -16.01
N HIS A 79 0.26 5.74 -15.03
CA HIS A 79 0.90 4.42 -15.20
C HIS A 79 0.45 3.48 -14.10
N GLN A 80 0.22 2.22 -14.46
CA GLN A 80 -0.15 1.19 -13.48
C GLN A 80 0.37 -0.18 -13.88
N VAL A 81 0.69 -1.00 -12.86
CA VAL A 81 1.02 -2.41 -13.00
C VAL A 81 0.22 -3.18 -11.96
N CYS A 82 -0.76 -3.96 -12.41
CA CYS A 82 -1.55 -4.82 -11.55
C CYS A 82 -0.93 -6.22 -11.47
N ILE A 83 -1.28 -6.95 -10.42
CA ILE A 83 -0.95 -8.38 -10.31
C ILE A 83 -1.63 -9.13 -11.48
N PRO A 84 -0.92 -10.02 -12.18
CA PRO A 84 -1.50 -10.78 -13.26
C PRO A 84 -2.71 -11.62 -12.76
N THR A 85 -3.85 -11.51 -13.43
CA THR A 85 -5.08 -12.24 -13.05
C THR A 85 -4.85 -13.74 -12.93
N LYS A 86 -3.97 -14.31 -13.75
CA LYS A 86 -3.60 -15.72 -13.68
C LYS A 86 -3.00 -16.11 -12.32
N ASP A 87 -2.14 -15.27 -11.75
CA ASP A 87 -1.52 -15.53 -10.44
C ASP A 87 -2.59 -15.44 -9.34
N LEU A 88 -3.49 -14.46 -9.44
CA LEU A 88 -4.62 -14.32 -8.52
C LEU A 88 -5.57 -15.51 -8.58
N GLU A 89 -5.89 -16.03 -9.76
CA GLU A 89 -6.74 -17.22 -9.92
C GLU A 89 -6.15 -18.46 -9.23
N LEU A 90 -4.84 -18.67 -9.34
CA LEU A 90 -4.15 -19.78 -8.65
C LEU A 90 -4.22 -19.61 -7.13
N LEU A 91 -4.00 -18.40 -6.62
CA LEU A 91 -4.11 -18.12 -5.19
C LEU A 91 -5.55 -18.31 -4.70
N VAL A 92 -6.56 -17.82 -5.44
CA VAL A 92 -7.97 -18.00 -5.09
C VAL A 92 -8.34 -19.48 -4.97
N GLN A 93 -7.93 -20.32 -5.93
CA GLN A 93 -8.16 -21.77 -5.87
C GLN A 93 -7.54 -22.39 -4.61
N TYR A 94 -6.35 -21.96 -4.22
CA TYR A 94 -5.70 -22.42 -3.00
C TYR A 94 -6.45 -21.96 -1.74
N LEU A 95 -6.92 -20.72 -1.70
CA LEU A 95 -7.63 -20.13 -0.55
C LEU A 95 -9.03 -20.73 -0.32
N HIS A 96 -9.64 -21.34 -1.33
CA HIS A 96 -10.90 -22.09 -1.13
C HIS A 96 -10.79 -23.24 -0.11
N THR A 97 -9.60 -23.81 0.06
CA THR A 97 -9.32 -24.90 0.99
C THR A 97 -8.49 -24.49 2.19
N ASN A 98 -7.82 -23.35 2.12
CA ASN A 98 -6.88 -22.87 3.14
C ASN A 98 -7.24 -21.42 3.49
N ASN A 99 -8.04 -21.27 4.53
CA ASN A 99 -8.59 -19.97 4.90
C ASN A 99 -7.64 -19.21 5.83
N PHE A 100 -6.93 -18.22 5.30
CA PHE A 100 -6.23 -17.20 6.08
C PHE A 100 -6.57 -15.80 5.55
N PRO A 101 -6.47 -14.76 6.39
CA PRO A 101 -6.79 -13.40 6.00
C PRO A 101 -5.84 -12.88 4.92
N ILE A 102 -6.43 -12.34 3.86
CA ILE A 102 -5.72 -11.61 2.80
C ILE A 102 -6.27 -10.20 2.73
N GLU A 103 -5.37 -9.23 2.67
CA GLU A 103 -5.66 -7.88 2.24
C GLU A 103 -5.59 -7.81 0.72
N VAL A 104 -6.59 -7.24 0.09
CA VAL A 104 -6.63 -6.96 -1.35
C VAL A 104 -6.57 -5.46 -1.53
N VAL A 105 -5.51 -4.98 -2.18
CA VAL A 105 -5.24 -3.55 -2.34
C VAL A 105 -5.52 -3.10 -3.76
N TYR A 106 -6.45 -2.16 -3.90
CA TYR A 106 -6.79 -1.44 -5.11
C TYR A 106 -6.10 -0.06 -5.15
N ALA A 107 -6.25 0.67 -6.22
CA ALA A 107 -5.65 2.00 -6.34
C ALA A 107 -6.11 2.97 -5.24
N ASP A 108 -7.39 2.95 -4.89
CA ASP A 108 -8.07 3.91 -4.02
C ASP A 108 -8.64 3.32 -2.72
N GLN A 109 -8.65 2.01 -2.58
CA GLN A 109 -9.19 1.32 -1.41
C GLN A 109 -8.48 0.01 -1.15
N GLU A 110 -8.69 -0.52 0.04
CA GLU A 110 -8.27 -1.84 0.47
C GLU A 110 -9.42 -2.58 1.15
N VAL A 111 -9.42 -3.90 1.04
CA VAL A 111 -10.40 -4.77 1.70
C VAL A 111 -9.72 -5.98 2.30
N MET A 112 -10.30 -6.54 3.37
CA MET A 112 -9.87 -7.80 3.96
C MET A 112 -10.80 -8.93 3.52
N THR A 113 -10.25 -10.10 3.22
CA THR A 113 -11.08 -11.29 2.91
C THR A 113 -11.73 -11.91 4.15
N SER A 114 -11.09 -11.77 5.29
CA SER A 114 -11.56 -12.16 6.61
C SER A 114 -10.78 -11.40 7.69
N SER A 115 -11.14 -11.54 8.96
CA SER A 115 -10.38 -10.98 10.08
C SER A 115 -10.11 -12.03 11.15
N ASN A 116 -9.06 -11.78 11.92
CA ASN A 116 -8.69 -12.52 13.13
C ASN A 116 -7.87 -11.60 14.06
N GLU A 117 -7.45 -12.09 15.21
CA GLU A 117 -6.66 -11.31 16.18
C GLU A 117 -5.34 -10.77 15.62
N VAL A 118 -4.72 -11.47 14.65
CA VAL A 118 -3.48 -11.02 14.00
C VAL A 118 -3.74 -9.80 13.14
N VAL A 119 -4.81 -9.83 12.33
CA VAL A 119 -5.26 -8.70 11.50
C VAL A 119 -5.59 -7.49 12.39
N GLU A 120 -6.43 -7.69 13.41
CA GLU A 120 -6.84 -6.61 14.31
C GLU A 120 -5.64 -5.95 15.00
N ARG A 121 -4.68 -6.75 15.47
CA ARG A 121 -3.45 -6.26 16.07
C ARG A 121 -2.57 -5.50 15.07
N ALA A 122 -2.42 -6.01 13.85
CA ALA A 122 -1.60 -5.37 12.82
C ALA A 122 -2.12 -3.97 12.47
N TRP A 123 -3.44 -3.85 12.24
CA TRP A 123 -4.07 -2.56 11.94
C TRP A 123 -4.07 -1.60 13.13
N ALA A 124 -4.26 -2.11 14.35
CA ALA A 124 -4.12 -1.30 15.57
C ALA A 124 -2.71 -0.72 15.74
N ASN A 125 -1.67 -1.47 15.39
CA ASN A 125 -0.28 -1.02 15.48
C ASN A 125 0.03 0.18 14.56
N VAL A 126 -0.66 0.30 13.44
CA VAL A 126 -0.54 1.44 12.52
C VAL A 126 -1.59 2.53 12.80
N ASN A 127 -2.39 2.36 13.85
CA ASN A 127 -3.46 3.29 14.26
C ASN A 127 -4.50 3.54 13.16
N MET A 128 -4.85 2.48 12.44
CA MET A 128 -5.86 2.48 11.38
C MET A 128 -6.95 1.45 11.69
N PRO A 129 -8.21 1.69 11.26
CA PRO A 129 -9.26 0.69 11.35
C PRO A 129 -8.97 -0.47 10.39
N VAL A 130 -9.43 -1.67 10.74
CA VAL A 130 -9.44 -2.79 9.80
C VAL A 130 -10.31 -2.43 8.59
N PRO A 131 -9.81 -2.64 7.35
CA PRO A 131 -10.58 -2.38 6.15
C PRO A 131 -11.90 -3.18 6.09
N PRO A 132 -12.86 -2.78 5.25
CA PRO A 132 -14.08 -3.55 5.03
C PRO A 132 -13.79 -5.01 4.70
N ILE A 133 -14.57 -5.92 5.30
CA ILE A 133 -14.43 -7.34 5.04
C ILE A 133 -15.31 -7.71 3.85
N ILE A 134 -14.67 -8.15 2.76
CA ILE A 134 -15.34 -8.61 1.53
C ILE A 134 -14.80 -10.01 1.23
N PRO A 135 -15.66 -11.04 1.20
CA PRO A 135 -15.23 -12.39 0.85
C PRO A 135 -14.50 -12.43 -0.50
N LEU A 136 -13.43 -13.22 -0.60
CA LEU A 136 -12.55 -13.23 -1.77
C LEU A 136 -13.29 -13.45 -3.11
N HIS A 137 -14.36 -14.26 -3.11
CA HIS A 137 -15.15 -14.53 -4.31
C HIS A 137 -16.01 -13.33 -4.78
N GLU A 138 -16.12 -12.29 -3.96
CA GLU A 138 -16.79 -11.01 -4.29
C GLU A 138 -15.79 -9.91 -4.68
N CYS A 139 -14.49 -10.17 -4.51
CA CYS A 139 -13.45 -9.21 -4.86
C CYS A 139 -13.27 -9.09 -6.39
N ASN A 140 -13.04 -7.85 -6.87
CA ASN A 140 -12.66 -7.64 -8.26
C ASN A 140 -11.16 -7.97 -8.44
N LEU A 141 -10.86 -9.06 -9.12
CA LEU A 141 -9.49 -9.51 -9.34
C LEU A 141 -8.77 -8.87 -10.54
N ASN A 142 -9.44 -7.98 -11.28
CA ASN A 142 -8.86 -7.39 -12.50
C ASN A 142 -7.95 -6.16 -12.21
N GLU A 143 -8.09 -5.53 -11.05
CA GLU A 143 -7.41 -4.28 -10.71
C GLU A 143 -6.73 -4.36 -9.33
N VAL A 144 -6.15 -5.51 -9.01
CA VAL A 144 -5.40 -5.71 -7.76
C VAL A 144 -3.95 -5.32 -7.98
N TYR A 145 -3.45 -4.41 -7.15
CA TYR A 145 -2.08 -3.90 -7.21
C TYR A 145 -1.14 -4.61 -6.24
N GLN A 146 -1.67 -4.99 -5.09
CA GLN A 146 -0.90 -5.60 -4.02
C GLN A 146 -1.80 -6.53 -3.21
N LEU A 147 -1.22 -7.55 -2.60
CA LEU A 147 -1.88 -8.40 -1.62
C LEU A 147 -1.07 -8.40 -0.33
N GLY A 148 -1.76 -8.31 0.79
CA GLY A 148 -1.17 -8.51 2.11
C GLY A 148 -1.58 -9.85 2.69
N ALA A 149 -0.64 -10.68 3.12
CA ALA A 149 -0.92 -11.96 3.76
C ALA A 149 -0.57 -11.91 5.24
N PHE A 150 -1.53 -12.27 6.08
CA PHE A 150 -1.36 -12.28 7.54
C PHE A 150 -0.96 -13.69 7.99
N LEU A 151 0.33 -13.98 7.78
CA LEU A 151 0.97 -15.25 8.09
C LEU A 151 2.30 -14.99 8.82
N ASN A 152 2.58 -15.77 9.86
CA ASN A 152 3.88 -15.73 10.49
C ASN A 152 4.97 -16.35 9.58
N THR A 153 6.23 -16.19 9.97
CA THR A 153 7.37 -16.64 9.16
C THR A 153 7.35 -18.15 8.90
N GLU A 154 6.96 -18.97 9.89
CA GLU A 154 6.92 -20.44 9.73
C GLU A 154 5.83 -20.87 8.76
N GLU A 155 4.65 -20.25 8.85
CA GLU A 155 3.53 -20.48 7.92
C GLU A 155 3.90 -20.08 6.49
N GLN A 156 4.54 -18.92 6.30
CA GLN A 156 5.01 -18.46 5.00
C GLN A 156 6.02 -19.42 4.39
N GLU A 157 7.04 -19.82 5.15
CA GLU A 157 8.07 -20.78 4.71
C GLU A 157 7.44 -22.13 4.33
N ALA A 158 6.45 -22.61 5.10
CA ALA A 158 5.73 -23.84 4.81
C ALA A 158 4.86 -23.74 3.55
N LEU A 159 4.20 -22.60 3.35
CA LEU A 159 3.24 -22.41 2.27
C LEU A 159 3.91 -21.94 0.98
N LYS A 160 4.98 -21.15 1.05
CA LYS A 160 5.70 -20.59 -0.11
C LYS A 160 4.75 -19.97 -1.14
N ILE A 161 3.86 -19.11 -0.66
CA ILE A 161 2.74 -18.57 -1.45
C ILE A 161 3.21 -17.91 -2.72
N THR A 162 4.20 -17.03 -2.61
CA THR A 162 4.72 -16.27 -3.75
C THR A 162 5.37 -17.18 -4.79
N GLU A 163 6.23 -18.11 -4.37
CA GLU A 163 6.88 -19.05 -5.29
C GLU A 163 5.87 -19.96 -6.02
N ARG A 164 4.81 -20.39 -5.32
CA ARG A 164 3.88 -21.40 -5.83
C ARG A 164 2.72 -20.83 -6.62
N PHE A 165 2.22 -19.68 -6.23
CA PHE A 165 0.97 -19.13 -6.77
C PHE A 165 1.15 -17.78 -7.45
N MET A 166 2.19 -17.02 -7.11
CA MET A 166 2.40 -15.66 -7.59
C MET A 166 3.82 -15.43 -8.13
N PRO A 167 4.27 -16.24 -9.10
CA PRO A 167 5.65 -16.21 -9.58
C PRO A 167 6.04 -14.89 -10.28
N SER A 168 5.06 -14.07 -10.65
CA SER A 168 5.28 -12.74 -11.25
C SER A 168 5.44 -11.64 -10.22
N CYS A 169 5.26 -11.94 -8.93
CA CYS A 169 5.32 -10.98 -7.82
C CYS A 169 6.61 -11.15 -7.01
N ALA A 170 6.96 -10.08 -6.32
CA ALA A 170 7.96 -10.10 -5.26
C ALA A 170 7.26 -9.91 -3.92
N GLU A 171 7.82 -10.45 -2.87
CA GLU A 171 7.28 -10.27 -1.53
C GLU A 171 8.17 -9.38 -0.67
N LEU A 172 7.56 -8.64 0.23
CA LEU A 172 8.24 -7.84 1.24
C LEU A 172 7.60 -8.08 2.60
N ARG A 173 8.39 -8.52 3.57
CA ARG A 173 7.92 -8.73 4.93
C ARG A 173 8.11 -7.47 5.78
N TRP A 174 7.02 -6.98 6.32
CA TRP A 174 6.96 -5.78 7.16
C TRP A 174 7.01 -6.08 8.65
N SER A 175 6.53 -7.24 9.05
CA SER A 175 6.48 -7.68 10.44
C SER A 175 6.57 -9.21 10.54
N PRO A 176 6.73 -9.79 11.75
CA PRO A 176 6.71 -11.24 11.93
C PRO A 176 5.40 -11.91 11.48
N ASP A 177 4.31 -11.17 11.44
CA ASP A 177 2.95 -11.68 11.18
C ASP A 177 2.33 -11.18 9.87
N PHE A 178 3.08 -10.40 9.06
CA PHE A 178 2.54 -9.77 7.86
C PHE A 178 3.59 -9.57 6.77
N PHE A 179 3.22 -9.87 5.51
CA PHE A 179 3.97 -9.54 4.29
C PHE A 179 3.04 -9.21 3.12
N ASP A 180 3.55 -8.47 2.16
CA ASP A 180 2.91 -8.10 0.90
C ASP A 180 3.82 -8.35 -0.32
#